data_11c49ae12cf106fb67e8f4bd11a219b0
#
_entry.id   11c49ae12cf106fb67e8f4bd11a219b0
#
_cell.length_a   1.000
_cell.length_b   1.000
_cell.length_c   1.000
_cell.angle_alpha   90.00
_cell.angle_beta   90.00
_cell.angle_gamma   90.00
#
_symmetry.space_group_name_H-M   'P 1'
#
loop_
_entity.id
_entity.type
_entity.pdbx_description
1 polymer ?
#
loop_
_entity_poly.entity_id
_entity_poly.type
_entity_poly.pdbx_seq_one_letter_code
_entity_poly.pdbx_strand_id
1 'polypeptide(L)'
;HIHDRRQRQMCIRDSFFASMGVMGITVVIDVLPKLMGVILMFICWEASPFQDVISHAPQWWLLLFFLDDLTYYGFHRANHEVRFLWAGHVPHHNSQLYNYGTALRQGVGERCLKYLFWCPLALLGFDPVMIVTMMSVSLIYQFWLHTETIDRMPHWFEWLFNTPSHHRVHHGSNVRYLDRNHAGVLIIWDRLFGTFSEEVKEE
;
A
#
# COMPACT_ATOMS: atom_id res chain seq x y z
N HIS A 1 -18.39 -24.82 -21.63
CA HIS A 1 -17.00 -24.74 -21.10
C HIS A 1 -16.04 -23.87 -21.97
N ILE A 2 -16.05 -23.95 -23.31
CA ILE A 2 -15.16 -23.14 -24.17
C ILE A 2 -15.63 -21.68 -24.22
N HIS A 3 -16.92 -21.43 -24.24
CA HIS A 3 -17.51 -20.08 -24.24
C HIS A 3 -17.19 -19.34 -22.93
N ASP A 4 -17.28 -20.03 -21.83
CA ASP A 4 -16.96 -19.52 -20.49
C ASP A 4 -15.46 -19.15 -20.34
N ARG A 5 -14.55 -19.99 -20.83
CA ARG A 5 -13.11 -19.70 -20.84
C ARG A 5 -12.75 -18.46 -21.68
N ARG A 6 -13.37 -18.30 -22.86
CA ARG A 6 -13.12 -17.14 -23.73
C ARG A 6 -13.62 -15.86 -23.08
N GLN A 7 -14.82 -15.90 -22.49
CA GLN A 7 -15.42 -14.77 -21.79
C GLN A 7 -14.55 -14.36 -20.59
N ARG A 8 -14.08 -15.32 -19.79
CA ARG A 8 -13.18 -15.06 -18.65
C ARG A 8 -11.84 -14.47 -19.12
N GLN A 9 -11.24 -14.97 -20.21
CA GLN A 9 -10.02 -14.40 -20.79
C GLN A 9 -10.21 -12.96 -21.29
N MET A 10 -11.36 -12.66 -21.91
CA MET A 10 -11.69 -11.31 -22.34
C MET A 10 -11.81 -10.37 -21.13
N CYS A 11 -12.53 -10.76 -20.09
CA CYS A 11 -12.66 -9.98 -18.86
C CYS A 11 -11.31 -9.71 -18.19
N ILE A 12 -10.41 -10.70 -18.13
CA ILE A 12 -9.04 -10.54 -17.58
C ILE A 12 -8.27 -9.52 -18.39
N ARG A 13 -8.28 -9.65 -19.72
CA ARG A 13 -7.58 -8.72 -20.61
C ARG A 13 -8.10 -7.30 -20.51
N ASP A 14 -9.42 -7.13 -20.50
CA ASP A 14 -10.05 -5.81 -20.45
C ASP A 14 -9.79 -5.14 -19.08
N SER A 15 -9.82 -5.90 -17.99
CA SER A 15 -9.42 -5.43 -16.66
C SER A 15 -7.95 -5.01 -16.61
N PHE A 16 -7.05 -5.75 -17.28
CA PHE A 16 -5.64 -5.41 -17.37
C PHE A 16 -5.43 -4.09 -18.14
N PHE A 17 -6.03 -3.94 -19.31
CA PHE A 17 -5.92 -2.70 -20.10
C PHE A 17 -6.53 -1.49 -19.38
N ALA A 18 -7.65 -1.67 -18.68
CA ALA A 18 -8.23 -0.63 -17.84
C ALA A 18 -7.27 -0.21 -16.72
N SER A 19 -6.62 -1.18 -16.07
CA SER A 19 -5.61 -0.92 -15.03
C SER A 19 -4.39 -0.18 -15.57
N MET A 20 -3.90 -0.56 -16.75
CA MET A 20 -2.80 0.13 -17.42
C MET A 20 -3.17 1.56 -17.83
N GLY A 21 -4.39 1.79 -18.30
CA GLY A 21 -4.89 3.11 -18.64
C GLY A 21 -4.97 4.02 -17.41
N VAL A 22 -5.55 3.53 -16.31
CA VAL A 22 -5.60 4.26 -15.03
C VAL A 22 -4.19 4.56 -14.53
N MET A 23 -3.29 3.58 -14.54
CA MET A 23 -1.89 3.78 -14.15
C MET A 23 -1.20 4.87 -14.99
N GLY A 24 -1.36 4.83 -16.32
CA GLY A 24 -0.76 5.81 -17.21
C GLY A 24 -1.23 7.24 -16.92
N ILE A 25 -2.53 7.43 -16.73
CA ILE A 25 -3.13 8.72 -16.34
C ILE A 25 -2.60 9.17 -14.97
N THR A 26 -2.61 8.29 -13.99
CA THR A 26 -2.17 8.58 -12.62
C THR A 26 -0.69 8.95 -12.59
N VAL A 27 0.17 8.24 -13.34
CA VAL A 27 1.61 8.56 -13.40
C VAL A 27 1.82 9.99 -13.91
N VAL A 28 1.09 10.42 -14.93
CA VAL A 28 1.24 11.79 -15.48
C VAL A 28 0.72 12.84 -14.50
N ILE A 29 -0.48 12.65 -13.96
CA ILE A 29 -1.11 13.64 -13.08
C ILE A 29 -0.36 13.76 -11.74
N ASP A 30 0.17 12.66 -11.22
CA ASP A 30 0.82 12.63 -9.91
C ASP A 30 2.28 13.13 -9.91
N VAL A 31 2.87 13.48 -11.06
CA VAL A 31 4.25 13.99 -11.11
C VAL A 31 4.40 15.23 -10.23
N LEU A 32 3.53 16.21 -10.40
CA LEU A 32 3.61 17.47 -9.64
C LEU A 32 3.32 17.26 -8.13
N PRO A 33 2.24 16.58 -7.71
CA PRO A 33 2.01 16.24 -6.31
C PRO A 33 3.17 15.48 -5.65
N LYS A 34 3.77 14.54 -6.35
CA LYS A 34 4.95 13.81 -5.84
C LYS A 34 6.13 14.74 -5.61
N LEU A 35 6.45 15.58 -6.59
CA LEU A 35 7.53 16.55 -6.47
C LEU A 35 7.30 17.50 -5.30
N MET A 36 6.09 18.05 -5.18
CA MET A 36 5.72 18.92 -4.05
C MET A 36 5.83 18.19 -2.71
N GLY A 37 5.40 16.94 -2.63
CA GLY A 37 5.48 16.11 -1.43
C GLY A 37 6.93 15.84 -1.01
N VAL A 38 7.79 15.53 -1.96
CA VAL A 38 9.24 15.36 -1.70
C VAL A 38 9.89 16.67 -1.24
N ILE A 39 9.58 17.79 -1.89
CA ILE A 39 10.05 19.12 -1.46
C ILE A 39 9.61 19.41 -0.03
N LEU A 40 8.35 19.13 0.30
CA LEU A 40 7.83 19.30 1.65
C LEU A 40 8.59 18.46 2.68
N MET A 41 8.91 17.20 2.35
CA MET A 41 9.74 16.35 3.24
C MET A 41 11.13 16.94 3.45
N PHE A 42 11.77 17.52 2.41
CA PHE A 42 13.05 18.22 2.57
C PHE A 42 12.91 19.44 3.49
N ILE A 43 11.86 20.24 3.33
CA ILE A 43 11.60 21.39 4.23
C ILE A 43 11.43 20.92 5.68
N CYS A 44 10.66 19.82 5.91
CA CYS A 44 10.50 19.23 7.22
C CYS A 44 11.82 18.71 7.79
N TRP A 45 12.67 18.10 6.98
CA TRP A 45 13.95 17.57 7.38
C TRP A 45 14.95 18.68 7.76
N GLU A 46 15.02 19.74 6.97
CA GLU A 46 15.85 20.91 7.28
C GLU A 46 15.40 21.61 8.58
N ALA A 47 14.11 21.56 8.89
CA ALA A 47 13.56 22.08 10.14
C ALA A 47 13.73 21.12 11.34
N SER A 48 14.25 19.90 11.11
CA SER A 48 14.38 18.89 12.16
C SER A 48 15.52 19.25 13.13
N PRO A 49 15.28 19.20 14.45
CA PRO A 49 16.34 19.32 15.44
C PRO A 49 17.25 18.08 15.51
N PHE A 50 16.91 16.99 14.80
CA PHE A 50 17.61 15.71 14.81
C PHE A 50 18.33 15.39 13.51
N GLN A 51 18.41 16.35 12.59
CA GLN A 51 19.02 16.19 11.26
C GLN A 51 20.44 15.61 11.32
N ASP A 52 21.27 16.08 12.26
CA ASP A 52 22.65 15.62 12.43
C ASP A 52 22.78 14.33 13.28
N VAL A 53 21.69 13.82 13.86
CA VAL A 53 21.68 12.62 14.70
C VAL A 53 21.46 11.37 13.86
N ILE A 54 20.58 11.45 12.87
CA ILE A 54 20.22 10.32 12.02
C ILE A 54 21.21 10.23 10.86
N SER A 55 21.96 9.14 10.82
CA SER A 55 22.92 8.85 9.73
C SER A 55 22.41 7.71 8.83
N HIS A 56 23.15 7.40 7.76
CA HIS A 56 22.86 6.25 6.89
C HIS A 56 23.36 4.91 7.46
N ALA A 57 23.66 4.83 8.74
CA ALA A 57 24.09 3.57 9.39
C ALA A 57 22.93 2.54 9.49
N PRO A 58 23.22 1.23 9.45
CA PRO A 58 22.19 0.17 9.34
C PRO A 58 21.10 0.22 10.41
N GLN A 59 21.41 0.64 11.63
CA GLN A 59 20.42 0.74 12.71
C GLN A 59 19.31 1.75 12.40
N TRP A 60 19.65 2.85 11.71
CA TRP A 60 18.66 3.85 11.32
C TRP A 60 17.77 3.38 10.17
N TRP A 61 18.30 2.59 9.25
CA TRP A 61 17.49 1.91 8.23
C TRP A 61 16.53 0.91 8.83
N LEU A 62 16.98 0.14 9.84
CA LEU A 62 16.10 -0.79 10.54
C LEU A 62 14.97 -0.06 11.29
N LEU A 63 15.31 1.02 12.00
CA LEU A 63 14.29 1.85 12.67
C LEU A 63 13.32 2.45 11.65
N LEU A 64 13.85 3.02 10.56
CA LEU A 64 13.03 3.58 9.50
C LEU A 64 12.10 2.56 8.87
N PHE A 65 12.54 1.30 8.69
CA PHE A 65 11.67 0.23 8.18
C PHE A 65 10.40 0.07 9.05
N PHE A 66 10.53 -0.01 10.36
CA PHE A 66 9.37 -0.14 11.25
C PHE A 66 8.50 1.11 11.27
N LEU A 67 9.11 2.28 11.24
CA LEU A 67 8.39 3.55 11.25
C LEU A 67 7.66 3.80 9.91
N ASP A 68 8.30 3.49 8.78
CA ASP A 68 7.69 3.57 7.45
C ASP A 68 6.49 2.63 7.33
N ASP A 69 6.64 1.38 7.76
CA ASP A 69 5.58 0.38 7.67
C ASP A 69 4.39 0.71 8.60
N LEU A 70 4.66 1.24 9.81
CA LEU A 70 3.63 1.77 10.69
C LEU A 70 2.93 3.00 10.08
N THR A 71 3.71 3.89 9.47
CA THR A 71 3.17 5.07 8.76
C THR A 71 2.29 4.65 7.60
N TYR A 72 2.74 3.63 6.83
CA TYR A 72 1.93 3.06 5.75
C TYR A 72 0.63 2.46 6.28
N TYR A 73 0.67 1.67 7.36
CA TYR A 73 -0.53 1.15 8.01
C TYR A 73 -1.52 2.28 8.36
N GLY A 74 -1.04 3.33 9.01
CA GLY A 74 -1.87 4.48 9.39
C GLY A 74 -2.45 5.21 8.18
N PHE A 75 -1.66 5.44 7.15
CA PHE A 75 -2.08 6.04 5.89
C PHE A 75 -3.14 5.16 5.18
N HIS A 76 -2.89 3.87 5.05
CA HIS A 76 -3.78 2.94 4.36
C HIS A 76 -5.12 2.79 5.10
N ARG A 77 -5.08 2.67 6.43
CA ARG A 77 -6.27 2.68 7.26
C ARG A 77 -7.06 4.00 7.12
N ALA A 78 -6.39 5.14 7.12
CA ALA A 78 -7.03 6.43 6.88
C ALA A 78 -7.70 6.51 5.50
N ASN A 79 -7.11 5.90 4.47
CA ASN A 79 -7.72 5.81 3.15
C ASN A 79 -9.05 5.04 3.15
N HIS A 80 -9.23 4.10 4.05
CA HIS A 80 -10.49 3.37 4.22
C HIS A 80 -11.50 4.10 5.11
N GLU A 81 -11.07 4.70 6.20
CA GLU A 81 -11.95 5.30 7.20
C GLU A 81 -12.37 6.74 6.88
N VAL A 82 -11.55 7.49 6.10
CA VAL A 82 -11.81 8.89 5.76
C VAL A 82 -12.36 9.00 4.34
N ARG A 83 -13.61 9.41 4.19
CA ARG A 83 -14.33 9.48 2.88
C ARG A 83 -13.56 10.20 1.78
N PHE A 84 -12.87 11.30 2.11
CA PHE A 84 -12.10 12.06 1.14
C PHE A 84 -10.89 11.26 0.63
N LEU A 85 -10.19 10.56 1.51
CA LEU A 85 -9.06 9.70 1.15
C LEU A 85 -9.54 8.44 0.40
N TRP A 86 -10.68 7.87 0.84
CA TRP A 86 -11.31 6.74 0.16
C TRP A 86 -11.63 7.05 -1.31
N ALA A 87 -12.07 8.27 -1.63
CA ALA A 87 -12.34 8.66 -3.00
C ALA A 87 -11.11 8.52 -3.93
N GLY A 88 -9.90 8.72 -3.39
CA GLY A 88 -8.65 8.45 -4.10
C GLY A 88 -8.25 6.97 -4.12
N HIS A 89 -8.69 6.17 -3.16
CA HIS A 89 -8.29 4.78 -2.99
C HIS A 89 -9.28 3.75 -3.57
N VAL A 90 -10.57 4.10 -3.66
CA VAL A 90 -11.61 3.21 -4.20
C VAL A 90 -11.33 2.66 -5.61
N PRO A 91 -10.63 3.35 -6.55
CA PRO A 91 -10.27 2.76 -7.83
C PRO A 91 -9.40 1.52 -7.71
N HIS A 92 -8.57 1.43 -6.65
CA HIS A 92 -7.77 0.26 -6.33
C HIS A 92 -8.64 -0.93 -5.92
N HIS A 93 -9.68 -0.70 -5.12
CA HIS A 93 -10.64 -1.72 -4.66
C HIS A 93 -11.74 -2.06 -5.66
N ASN A 94 -11.93 -1.26 -6.71
CA ASN A 94 -13.03 -1.41 -7.67
C ASN A 94 -12.75 -2.46 -8.77
N SER A 95 -11.79 -3.36 -8.62
CA SER A 95 -11.54 -4.42 -9.58
C SER A 95 -12.31 -5.68 -9.21
N GLN A 96 -13.12 -6.20 -10.16
CA GLN A 96 -13.79 -7.50 -9.99
C GLN A 96 -12.81 -8.69 -10.09
N LEU A 97 -11.62 -8.45 -10.61
CA LEU A 97 -10.58 -9.46 -10.78
C LEU A 97 -9.37 -9.05 -9.95
N TYR A 98 -8.97 -9.92 -9.04
CA TYR A 98 -7.80 -9.72 -8.19
C TYR A 98 -6.55 -10.29 -8.85
N ASN A 99 -5.63 -9.42 -9.24
CA ASN A 99 -4.39 -9.79 -9.93
C ASN A 99 -3.38 -8.65 -9.88
N TYR A 100 -2.17 -8.84 -10.43
CA TYR A 100 -1.12 -7.82 -10.48
C TYR A 100 -1.53 -6.51 -11.19
N GLY A 101 -2.50 -6.55 -12.10
CA GLY A 101 -3.08 -5.34 -12.68
C GLY A 101 -3.83 -4.50 -11.65
N THR A 102 -4.42 -5.12 -10.62
CA THR A 102 -5.05 -4.41 -9.50
C THR A 102 -4.03 -3.65 -8.68
N ALA A 103 -2.83 -4.21 -8.44
CA ALA A 103 -1.74 -3.53 -7.76
C ALA A 103 -1.33 -2.21 -8.43
N LEU A 104 -1.44 -2.14 -9.76
CA LEU A 104 -1.06 -0.98 -10.56
C LEU A 104 -2.17 0.07 -10.66
N ARG A 105 -3.40 -0.28 -10.28
CA ARG A 105 -4.58 0.61 -10.35
C ARG A 105 -4.62 1.49 -9.11
N GLN A 106 -4.06 2.67 -9.20
CA GLN A 106 -4.10 3.69 -8.16
C GLN A 106 -5.02 4.84 -8.57
N GLY A 107 -5.75 5.42 -7.63
CA GLY A 107 -6.62 6.56 -7.91
C GLY A 107 -5.85 7.87 -8.04
N VAL A 108 -6.41 8.77 -8.83
CA VAL A 108 -5.91 10.14 -8.95
C VAL A 108 -6.16 10.87 -7.62
N GLY A 109 -5.14 11.53 -7.09
CA GLY A 109 -5.26 12.33 -5.87
C GLY A 109 -4.88 11.61 -4.57
N GLU A 110 -4.88 10.28 -4.51
CA GLU A 110 -4.41 9.54 -3.33
C GLU A 110 -3.01 10.00 -2.91
N ARG A 111 -2.14 10.22 -3.89
CA ARG A 111 -0.75 10.60 -3.66
C ARG A 111 -0.55 12.06 -3.28
N CYS A 112 -1.54 12.92 -3.47
CA CYS A 112 -1.45 14.34 -3.09
C CYS A 112 -1.26 14.50 -1.57
N LEU A 113 -1.93 13.67 -0.77
CA LEU A 113 -1.88 13.73 0.69
C LEU A 113 -0.94 12.67 1.29
N LYS A 114 -0.54 11.67 0.51
CA LYS A 114 0.32 10.58 0.98
C LYS A 114 1.56 11.12 1.73
N TYR A 115 2.29 12.02 1.12
CA TYR A 115 3.56 12.53 1.66
C TYR A 115 3.41 13.27 3.00
N LEU A 116 2.23 13.82 3.32
CA LEU A 116 1.95 14.43 4.61
C LEU A 116 2.11 13.44 5.76
N PHE A 117 1.75 12.16 5.53
CA PHE A 117 1.92 11.11 6.52
C PHE A 117 3.39 10.78 6.78
N TRP A 118 4.28 11.01 5.81
CA TRP A 118 5.73 10.76 5.94
C TRP A 118 6.51 11.98 6.42
N CYS A 119 5.96 13.19 6.36
CA CYS A 119 6.61 14.39 6.92
C CYS A 119 7.04 14.26 8.39
N PRO A 120 6.30 13.59 9.30
CA PRO A 120 6.77 13.34 10.65
C PRO A 120 8.10 12.57 10.71
N LEU A 121 8.37 11.64 9.78
CA LEU A 121 9.65 10.92 9.73
C LEU A 121 10.79 11.85 9.36
N ALA A 122 10.56 12.78 8.43
CA ALA A 122 11.54 13.81 8.09
C ALA A 122 11.80 14.76 9.27
N LEU A 123 10.75 15.14 10.02
CA LEU A 123 10.89 15.94 11.25
C LEU A 123 11.63 15.18 12.36
N LEU A 124 11.59 13.84 12.39
CA LEU A 124 12.41 13.01 13.27
C LEU A 124 13.88 12.91 12.83
N GLY A 125 14.25 13.56 11.72
CA GLY A 125 15.64 13.64 11.23
C GLY A 125 16.00 12.63 10.15
N PHE A 126 15.07 11.80 9.70
CA PHE A 126 15.34 10.88 8.58
C PHE A 126 15.45 11.64 7.27
N ASP A 127 16.57 11.44 6.57
CA ASP A 127 16.78 12.01 5.24
C ASP A 127 15.65 11.61 4.28
N PRO A 128 15.05 12.56 3.55
CA PRO A 128 13.99 12.28 2.57
C PRO A 128 14.36 11.21 1.54
N VAL A 129 15.64 11.08 1.17
CA VAL A 129 16.11 10.03 0.26
C VAL A 129 15.98 8.65 0.92
N MET A 130 16.31 8.52 2.21
CA MET A 130 16.09 7.28 2.97
C MET A 130 14.60 6.95 3.04
N ILE A 131 13.74 7.94 3.33
CA ILE A 131 12.29 7.75 3.41
C ILE A 131 11.73 7.27 2.07
N VAL A 132 12.03 7.95 0.96
CA VAL A 132 11.55 7.57 -0.39
C VAL A 132 12.07 6.18 -0.79
N THR A 133 13.30 5.85 -0.40
CA THR A 133 13.87 4.51 -0.64
C THR A 133 13.07 3.45 0.12
N MET A 134 12.77 3.67 1.41
CA MET A 134 12.01 2.73 2.22
C MET A 134 10.57 2.59 1.71
N MET A 135 9.89 3.69 1.37
CA MET A 135 8.58 3.67 0.71
C MET A 135 8.60 2.83 -0.58
N SER A 136 9.70 2.89 -1.34
CA SER A 136 9.84 2.12 -2.59
C SER A 136 10.03 0.63 -2.32
N VAL A 137 10.82 0.26 -1.31
CA VAL A 137 11.00 -1.13 -0.86
C VAL A 137 9.67 -1.71 -0.38
N SER A 138 8.93 -0.96 0.43
CA SER A 138 7.60 -1.33 0.91
C SER A 138 6.62 -1.55 -0.27
N LEU A 139 6.62 -0.66 -1.27
CA LEU A 139 5.78 -0.78 -2.45
C LEU A 139 6.11 -2.02 -3.30
N ILE A 140 7.41 -2.35 -3.46
CA ILE A 140 7.85 -3.56 -4.16
C ILE A 140 7.35 -4.80 -3.42
N TYR A 141 7.44 -4.82 -2.09
CA TYR A 141 6.88 -5.90 -1.29
C TYR A 141 5.37 -6.04 -1.51
N GLN A 142 4.62 -4.96 -1.48
CA GLN A 142 3.16 -4.98 -1.62
C GLN A 142 2.68 -5.44 -3.00
N PHE A 143 3.51 -5.30 -4.04
CA PHE A 143 3.14 -5.72 -5.40
C PHE A 143 2.80 -7.20 -5.49
N TRP A 144 3.63 -8.09 -4.91
CA TRP A 144 3.42 -9.54 -4.98
C TRP A 144 2.22 -10.03 -4.18
N LEU A 145 1.67 -9.23 -3.28
CA LEU A 145 0.48 -9.58 -2.51
C LEU A 145 -0.76 -9.77 -3.39
N HIS A 146 -0.82 -9.10 -4.55
CA HIS A 146 -1.99 -9.07 -5.43
C HIS A 146 -2.07 -10.31 -6.35
N THR A 147 -2.21 -11.49 -5.75
CA THR A 147 -2.32 -12.76 -6.49
C THR A 147 -3.25 -13.75 -5.82
N GLU A 148 -3.97 -14.52 -6.65
CA GLU A 148 -4.76 -15.69 -6.22
C GLU A 148 -3.95 -16.99 -6.30
N THR A 149 -2.74 -16.97 -6.88
CA THR A 149 -1.95 -18.20 -7.13
C THR A 149 -1.28 -18.75 -5.88
N ILE A 150 -1.08 -17.91 -4.86
CA ILE A 150 -0.53 -18.29 -3.56
C ILE A 150 -1.70 -18.38 -2.58
N ASP A 151 -2.03 -19.60 -2.14
CA ASP A 151 -3.13 -19.83 -1.21
C ASP A 151 -2.77 -19.27 0.18
N ARG A 152 -1.85 -19.93 0.89
CA ARG A 152 -1.33 -19.49 2.19
C ARG A 152 0.16 -19.73 2.30
N MET A 153 0.80 -18.86 3.05
CA MET A 153 2.20 -19.01 3.45
C MET A 153 2.31 -19.83 4.75
N PRO A 154 3.51 -20.32 5.12
CA PRO A 154 3.71 -20.97 6.41
C PRO A 154 3.24 -20.10 7.57
N HIS A 155 2.66 -20.71 8.61
CA HIS A 155 2.02 -20.00 9.73
C HIS A 155 2.90 -18.92 10.39
N TRP A 156 4.19 -19.19 10.60
CA TRP A 156 5.10 -18.23 11.19
C TRP A 156 5.29 -16.98 10.34
N PHE A 157 5.24 -17.16 8.99
CA PHE A 157 5.33 -16.05 8.03
C PHE A 157 4.06 -15.22 8.03
N GLU A 158 2.88 -15.86 7.98
CA GLU A 158 1.58 -15.17 8.05
C GLU A 158 1.31 -14.53 9.42
N TRP A 159 1.99 -14.98 10.47
CA TRP A 159 1.88 -14.34 11.77
C TRP A 159 2.56 -12.97 11.79
N LEU A 160 3.69 -12.83 11.10
CA LEU A 160 4.53 -11.63 11.11
C LEU A 160 4.30 -10.72 9.89
N PHE A 161 4.22 -11.31 8.71
CA PHE A 161 4.19 -10.59 7.44
C PHE A 161 2.79 -10.57 6.83
N ASN A 162 2.50 -9.48 6.10
CA ASN A 162 1.36 -9.42 5.21
C ASN A 162 1.57 -10.38 4.02
N THR A 163 0.53 -11.12 3.64
CA THR A 163 0.60 -12.17 2.61
C THR A 163 -0.53 -11.99 1.59
N PRO A 164 -0.48 -12.69 0.45
CA PRO A 164 -1.60 -12.70 -0.49
C PRO A 164 -2.94 -13.10 0.17
N SER A 165 -2.94 -14.04 1.12
CA SER A 165 -4.13 -14.42 1.88
C SER A 165 -4.71 -13.23 2.66
N HIS A 166 -3.87 -12.51 3.39
CA HIS A 166 -4.30 -11.32 4.14
C HIS A 166 -4.80 -10.20 3.22
N HIS A 167 -4.14 -10.02 2.08
CA HIS A 167 -4.47 -8.93 1.16
C HIS A 167 -5.72 -9.25 0.31
N ARG A 168 -6.04 -10.54 0.05
CA ARG A 168 -7.34 -10.93 -0.50
C ARG A 168 -8.48 -10.59 0.45
N VAL A 169 -8.31 -10.78 1.76
CA VAL A 169 -9.28 -10.32 2.78
C VAL A 169 -9.46 -8.81 2.68
N HIS A 170 -8.37 -8.06 2.59
CA HIS A 170 -8.40 -6.60 2.46
C HIS A 170 -9.20 -6.14 1.23
N HIS A 171 -9.08 -6.82 0.09
CA HIS A 171 -9.85 -6.55 -1.12
C HIS A 171 -11.23 -7.19 -1.14
N GLY A 172 -11.58 -7.99 -0.13
CA GLY A 172 -12.84 -8.69 -0.06
C GLY A 172 -14.03 -7.76 0.21
N SER A 173 -15.14 -7.98 -0.50
CA SER A 173 -16.39 -7.22 -0.33
C SER A 173 -17.31 -7.80 0.74
N ASN A 174 -16.94 -8.91 1.36
CA ASN A 174 -17.72 -9.57 2.41
C ASN A 174 -17.75 -8.67 3.65
N VAL A 175 -18.90 -8.53 4.29
CA VAL A 175 -19.09 -7.63 5.46
C VAL A 175 -18.04 -7.85 6.55
N ARG A 176 -17.65 -9.10 6.81
CA ARG A 176 -16.62 -9.46 7.80
C ARG A 176 -15.21 -8.96 7.45
N TYR A 177 -14.94 -8.65 6.17
CA TYR A 177 -13.64 -8.25 5.65
C TYR A 177 -13.50 -6.74 5.43
N LEU A 178 -14.62 -6.01 5.54
CA LEU A 178 -14.59 -4.57 5.36
C LEU A 178 -13.68 -3.91 6.40
N ASP A 179 -12.81 -3.03 5.91
CA ASP A 179 -11.86 -2.27 6.72
C ASP A 179 -10.93 -3.16 7.58
N ARG A 180 -10.41 -4.22 6.96
CA ARG A 180 -9.46 -5.17 7.58
C ARG A 180 -8.14 -5.24 6.82
N ASN A 181 -7.10 -5.65 7.52
CA ASN A 181 -5.77 -5.98 6.99
C ASN A 181 -5.12 -4.84 6.18
N HIS A 182 -4.91 -3.68 6.82
CA HIS A 182 -4.34 -2.48 6.19
C HIS A 182 -2.81 -2.49 6.09
N ALA A 183 -2.13 -3.49 6.64
CA ALA A 183 -0.67 -3.54 6.69
C ALA A 183 0.00 -3.51 5.31
N GLY A 184 1.16 -2.87 5.24
CA GLY A 184 2.06 -2.94 4.08
C GLY A 184 2.88 -4.22 4.07
N VAL A 185 3.87 -4.30 4.94
CA VAL A 185 4.80 -5.44 5.05
C VAL A 185 4.49 -6.31 6.26
N LEU A 186 4.31 -5.71 7.43
CA LEU A 186 4.14 -6.41 8.70
C LEU A 186 2.67 -6.42 9.15
N ILE A 187 2.03 -7.59 9.12
CA ILE A 187 0.64 -7.76 9.56
C ILE A 187 0.46 -7.57 11.08
N ILE A 188 1.54 -7.46 11.81
CA ILE A 188 1.51 -7.23 13.25
C ILE A 188 0.79 -5.94 13.63
N TRP A 189 0.78 -4.91 12.75
CA TRP A 189 0.06 -3.68 13.01
C TRP A 189 -1.45 -3.92 13.05
N ASP A 190 -1.99 -4.70 12.12
CA ASP A 190 -3.41 -5.07 12.14
C ASP A 190 -3.77 -5.88 13.39
N ARG A 191 -2.88 -6.77 13.83
CA ARG A 191 -3.07 -7.53 15.07
C ARG A 191 -3.05 -6.61 16.29
N LEU A 192 -2.11 -5.67 16.33
CA LEU A 192 -1.94 -4.74 17.45
C LEU A 192 -3.12 -3.76 17.57
N PHE A 193 -3.61 -3.26 16.44
CA PHE A 193 -4.69 -2.26 16.41
C PHE A 193 -6.10 -2.87 16.18
N GLY A 194 -6.22 -4.20 16.17
CA GLY A 194 -7.51 -4.91 16.12
C GLY A 194 -8.21 -4.91 14.76
N THR A 195 -7.48 -4.63 13.68
CA THR A 195 -7.99 -4.66 12.30
C THR A 195 -7.67 -5.95 11.56
N PHE A 196 -7.04 -6.92 12.21
CA PHE A 196 -6.73 -8.21 11.60
C PHE A 196 -7.97 -9.07 11.37
N SER A 197 -8.05 -9.67 10.19
CA SER A 197 -9.01 -10.74 9.88
C SER A 197 -8.32 -11.83 9.06
N GLU A 198 -8.58 -13.08 9.42
CA GLU A 198 -8.08 -14.24 8.70
C GLU A 198 -8.98 -14.55 7.49
N GLU A 199 -8.39 -14.99 6.39
CA GLU A 199 -9.14 -15.50 5.24
C GLU A 199 -9.81 -16.81 5.60
N VAL A 200 -11.12 -16.87 5.41
CA VAL A 200 -11.91 -18.10 5.60
C VAL A 200 -12.38 -18.57 4.24
N LYS A 201 -12.06 -19.81 3.89
CA LYS A 201 -12.65 -20.45 2.71
C LYS A 201 -14.14 -20.60 2.98
N GLU A 202 -14.96 -19.89 2.24
CA GLU A 202 -16.40 -20.15 2.21
C GLU A 202 -16.60 -21.50 1.54
N GLU A 203 -17.42 -22.35 2.16
CA GLU A 203 -17.85 -23.64 1.64
C GLU A 203 -18.72 -23.48 0.38
#